data_34e1765bf22fadf9009b30cf8231d42e
#
_entry.id   34e1765bf22fadf9009b30cf8231d42e
#
_cell.length_a   1.000
_cell.length_b   1.000
_cell.length_c   1.000
_cell.angle_alpha   90.00
_cell.angle_beta   90.00
_cell.angle_gamma   90.00
#
_symmetry.space_group_name_H-M   'P 1'
#
loop_
_entity.id
_entity.type
_entity.pdbx_description
1 polymer ?
#
loop_
_entity_poly.entity_id
_entity_poly.type
_entity_poly.pdbx_seq_one_letter_code
_entity_poly.pdbx_strand_id
1 'polypeptide(L)'
;EIDLNQLSFGLSAGVIQSQLDETEFLNSGDFDPIINGTIVQRDSYLNFDFGASYNYLNFYAHGTIKNVVETRREIYSVYESDNLRKYLLSAGYVFGSKERVLWEPSVLFQLTEKTKEKTIDINLKAYKNLDFGSLWGGLSYRRTLDGAEYVKNNSVATQKLQFFSPIVGLNYNNFMIAYTYSQVAGAVRFDNGGYHQITLGLNLFCKREKYECNCPAIN
;
A
#
# COMPACT_ATOMS: atom_id res chain seq x y z
N GLU A 1 14.71 -29.55 16.88
CA GLU A 1 13.95 -29.28 15.64
C GLU A 1 13.79 -27.77 15.52
N ILE A 2 14.39 -27.18 14.51
CA ILE A 2 14.14 -25.76 14.20
C ILE A 2 12.75 -25.71 13.56
N ASP A 3 11.82 -25.08 14.23
CA ASP A 3 10.47 -24.89 13.71
C ASP A 3 10.57 -23.96 12.51
N LEU A 4 10.50 -24.54 11.30
CA LEU A 4 10.62 -23.82 10.03
C LEU A 4 9.32 -23.08 9.66
N ASN A 5 8.30 -23.21 10.51
CA ASN A 5 6.99 -22.59 10.37
C ASN A 5 6.82 -21.46 11.38
N GLN A 6 6.49 -20.29 10.90
CA GLN A 6 6.16 -19.16 11.77
C GLN A 6 4.79 -18.58 11.39
N LEU A 7 3.90 -18.54 12.35
CA LEU A 7 2.61 -17.86 12.23
C LEU A 7 2.61 -16.68 13.19
N SER A 8 2.34 -15.49 12.69
CA SER A 8 2.31 -14.26 13.46
C SER A 8 0.98 -13.53 13.25
N PHE A 9 0.49 -12.89 14.30
CA PHE A 9 -0.71 -12.07 14.25
C PHE A 9 -0.38 -10.64 14.68
N GLY A 10 -1.04 -9.69 14.05
CA GLY A 10 -0.89 -8.27 14.35
C GLY A 10 -2.23 -7.58 14.49
N LEU A 11 -2.31 -6.64 15.41
CA LEU A 11 -3.42 -5.73 15.60
C LEU A 11 -2.90 -4.30 15.54
N SER A 12 -3.65 -3.44 14.88
CA SER A 12 -3.40 -2.01 14.84
C SER A 12 -4.65 -1.27 15.30
N ALA A 13 -4.45 -0.23 16.11
CA ALA A 13 -5.49 0.71 16.50
C ALA A 13 -5.00 2.12 16.22
N GLY A 14 -5.85 2.95 15.65
CA GLY A 14 -5.53 4.33 15.30
C GLY A 14 -6.73 5.25 15.46
N VAL A 15 -6.46 6.54 15.56
CA VAL A 15 -7.46 7.60 15.51
C VAL A 15 -7.28 8.33 14.20
N ILE A 16 -8.35 8.47 13.44
CA ILE A 16 -8.38 9.25 12.22
C ILE A 16 -9.21 10.49 12.49
N GLN A 17 -8.63 11.65 12.22
CA GLN A 17 -9.32 12.93 12.29
C GLN A 17 -9.44 13.52 10.89
N SER A 18 -10.65 13.85 10.50
CA SER A 18 -10.96 14.53 9.25
C SER A 18 -11.49 15.92 9.56
N GLN A 19 -11.11 16.88 8.74
CA GLN A 19 -11.63 18.25 8.81
C GLN A 19 -12.00 18.70 7.42
N LEU A 20 -13.23 19.25 7.29
CA LEU A 20 -13.70 19.95 6.11
C LEU A 20 -13.82 21.43 6.47
N ASP A 21 -13.05 22.26 5.79
CA ASP A 21 -13.07 23.72 5.95
C ASP A 21 -13.70 24.35 4.71
N GLU A 22 -14.91 24.88 4.87
CA GLU A 22 -15.68 25.52 3.79
C GLU A 22 -15.49 27.04 3.76
N THR A 23 -14.68 27.61 4.66
CA THR A 23 -14.55 29.08 4.79
C THR A 23 -13.92 29.75 3.56
N GLU A 24 -13.08 29.04 2.82
CA GLU A 24 -12.44 29.58 1.61
C GLU A 24 -13.40 29.73 0.44
N PHE A 25 -14.50 28.97 0.40
CA PHE A 25 -15.49 29.04 -0.69
C PHE A 25 -16.32 30.32 -0.68
N LEU A 26 -16.37 31.06 0.43
CA LEU A 26 -17.04 32.36 0.53
C LEU A 26 -16.44 33.41 -0.43
N ASN A 27 -15.17 33.25 -0.79
CA ASN A 27 -14.45 34.24 -1.59
C ASN A 27 -14.49 33.96 -3.10
N SER A 28 -15.06 32.83 -3.54
CA SER A 28 -15.02 32.39 -4.94
C SER A 28 -16.07 33.04 -5.85
N GLY A 29 -17.01 33.83 -5.31
CA GLY A 29 -18.03 34.53 -6.09
C GLY A 29 -19.16 33.65 -6.66
N ASP A 30 -19.00 32.34 -6.66
CA ASP A 30 -20.02 31.38 -7.06
C ASP A 30 -20.78 30.91 -5.83
N PHE A 31 -22.08 31.27 -5.78
CA PHE A 31 -22.95 30.85 -4.70
C PHE A 31 -23.42 29.42 -4.94
N ASP A 32 -22.87 28.47 -4.15
CA ASP A 32 -23.40 27.10 -4.08
C ASP A 32 -24.28 26.98 -2.81
N PRO A 33 -25.59 26.73 -2.95
CA PRO A 33 -26.50 26.64 -1.81
C PRO A 33 -26.21 25.46 -0.86
N ILE A 34 -25.37 24.52 -1.27
CA ILE A 34 -24.96 23.37 -0.47
C ILE A 34 -23.76 23.72 0.44
N ILE A 35 -22.94 24.69 0.04
CA ILE A 35 -21.76 25.11 0.77
C ILE A 35 -22.14 26.21 1.77
N ASN A 36 -22.06 25.90 3.03
CA ASN A 36 -22.38 26.82 4.11
C ASN A 36 -21.15 27.60 4.60
N GLY A 37 -20.32 28.08 3.71
CA GLY A 37 -19.01 28.77 3.85
C GLY A 37 -18.55 29.36 5.20
N THR A 38 -19.27 29.11 6.30
CA THR A 38 -18.94 29.55 7.66
C THR A 38 -18.65 28.37 8.60
N ILE A 39 -18.69 27.13 8.12
CA ILE A 39 -18.64 25.94 8.96
C ILE A 39 -17.32 25.22 8.76
N VAL A 40 -16.60 25.00 9.85
CA VAL A 40 -15.50 24.03 9.93
C VAL A 40 -16.03 22.77 10.58
N GLN A 41 -16.26 21.74 9.79
CA GLN A 41 -16.71 20.44 10.27
C GLN A 41 -15.49 19.58 10.64
N ARG A 42 -15.55 18.94 11.80
CA ARG A 42 -14.49 18.01 12.27
C ARG A 42 -15.13 16.73 12.74
N ASP A 43 -14.51 15.64 12.35
CA ASP A 43 -14.90 14.31 12.78
C ASP A 43 -13.67 13.49 13.17
N SER A 44 -13.81 12.65 14.20
CA SER A 44 -12.73 11.79 14.66
C SER A 44 -13.29 10.40 14.94
N TYR A 45 -12.66 9.39 14.35
CA TYR A 45 -13.10 8.01 14.56
C TYR A 45 -11.92 7.06 14.81
N LEU A 46 -12.24 5.98 15.49
CA LEU A 46 -11.30 4.90 15.76
C LEU A 46 -11.22 3.96 14.57
N ASN A 47 -10.01 3.57 14.22
CA ASN A 47 -9.73 2.59 13.19
C ASN A 47 -9.00 1.40 13.78
N PHE A 48 -9.38 0.20 13.37
CA PHE A 48 -8.75 -1.05 13.78
C PHE A 48 -8.42 -1.89 12.56
N ASP A 49 -7.19 -2.41 12.52
CA ASP A 49 -6.76 -3.35 11.51
C ASP A 49 -6.30 -4.66 12.16
N PHE A 50 -6.51 -5.76 11.46
CA PHE A 50 -6.06 -7.08 11.85
C PHE A 50 -5.22 -7.70 10.74
N GLY A 51 -4.10 -8.32 11.11
CA GLY A 51 -3.21 -8.99 10.17
C GLY A 51 -2.75 -10.35 10.67
N ALA A 52 -2.49 -11.25 9.73
CA ALA A 52 -1.83 -12.53 9.96
C ALA A 52 -0.73 -12.71 8.93
N SER A 53 0.39 -13.29 9.35
CA SER A 53 1.54 -13.60 8.52
C SER A 53 1.96 -15.05 8.75
N TYR A 54 2.14 -15.79 7.67
CA TYR A 54 2.65 -17.14 7.67
C TYR A 54 3.95 -17.19 6.87
N ASN A 55 5.00 -17.72 7.47
CA ASN A 55 6.31 -17.91 6.86
C ASN A 55 6.69 -19.39 6.95
N TYR A 56 7.12 -19.95 5.84
CA TYR A 56 7.63 -21.32 5.74
C TYR A 56 8.83 -21.36 4.81
N LEU A 57 10.01 -21.59 5.35
CA LEU A 57 11.27 -21.55 4.59
C LEU A 57 11.41 -20.24 3.81
N ASN A 58 11.38 -20.32 2.51
CA ASN A 58 11.49 -19.20 1.58
C ASN A 58 10.13 -18.67 1.09
N PHE A 59 9.03 -19.27 1.53
CA PHE A 59 7.68 -18.86 1.19
C PHE A 59 7.09 -18.01 2.31
N TYR A 60 6.35 -16.99 1.94
CA TYR A 60 5.54 -16.21 2.87
C TYR A 60 4.17 -15.87 2.30
N ALA A 61 3.21 -15.73 3.18
CA ALA A 61 1.88 -15.25 2.86
C ALA A 61 1.36 -14.34 3.98
N HIS A 62 0.72 -13.24 3.60
CA HIS A 62 0.14 -12.29 4.55
C HIS A 62 -1.33 -12.03 4.20
N GLY A 63 -2.15 -11.94 5.22
CA GLY A 63 -3.53 -11.49 5.12
C GLY A 63 -3.76 -10.31 6.05
N THR A 64 -4.39 -9.26 5.56
CA THR A 64 -4.72 -8.08 6.39
C THR A 64 -6.15 -7.64 6.09
N ILE A 65 -6.89 -7.35 7.14
CA ILE A 65 -8.20 -6.71 7.07
C ILE A 65 -8.01 -5.32 7.65
N LYS A 66 -8.20 -4.30 6.83
CA LYS A 66 -8.16 -2.89 7.24
C LYS A 66 -9.56 -2.37 7.51
N ASN A 67 -9.65 -1.41 8.44
CA ASN A 67 -10.91 -0.79 8.84
C ASN A 67 -11.95 -1.85 9.24
N VAL A 68 -11.57 -2.71 10.19
CA VAL A 68 -12.42 -3.85 10.63
C VAL A 68 -13.77 -3.39 11.16
N VAL A 69 -13.78 -2.26 11.87
CA VAL A 69 -14.99 -1.69 12.48
C VAL A 69 -15.54 -0.61 11.55
N GLU A 70 -16.82 -0.72 11.24
CA GLU A 70 -17.57 0.34 10.57
C GLU A 70 -17.81 1.47 11.55
N THR A 71 -17.41 2.67 11.20
CA THR A 71 -17.61 3.85 12.03
C THR A 71 -18.35 4.90 11.25
N ARG A 72 -19.49 5.33 11.78
CA ARG A 72 -20.26 6.42 11.19
C ARG A 72 -19.43 7.70 11.22
N ARG A 73 -19.40 8.37 10.08
CA ARG A 73 -18.63 9.59 9.86
C ARG A 73 -19.61 10.73 9.58
N GLU A 74 -19.70 11.69 10.47
CA GLU A 74 -20.70 12.75 10.42
C GLU A 74 -20.44 13.79 9.32
N ILE A 75 -19.17 13.96 8.91
CA ILE A 75 -18.79 14.91 7.84
C ILE A 75 -19.23 14.43 6.46
N TYR A 76 -19.44 13.13 6.29
CA TYR A 76 -19.74 12.53 5.00
C TYR A 76 -21.24 12.47 4.74
N SER A 77 -21.59 12.54 3.47
CA SER A 77 -23.00 12.49 3.05
C SER A 77 -23.60 11.09 3.29
N VAL A 78 -24.92 11.00 3.38
CA VAL A 78 -25.65 9.73 3.51
C VAL A 78 -25.42 8.76 2.34
N TYR A 79 -24.87 9.25 1.24
CA TYR A 79 -24.54 8.44 0.06
C TYR A 79 -23.16 7.77 0.16
N GLU A 80 -22.30 8.26 1.06
CA GLU A 80 -20.99 7.67 1.31
C GLU A 80 -21.09 6.53 2.32
N SER A 81 -20.33 5.49 2.07
CA SER A 81 -20.38 4.31 2.92
C SER A 81 -19.52 4.47 4.17
N ASP A 82 -20.07 4.10 5.31
CA ASP A 82 -19.31 3.93 6.55
C ASP A 82 -18.38 2.71 6.51
N ASN A 83 -18.66 1.76 5.60
CA ASN A 83 -17.82 0.59 5.41
C ASN A 83 -16.62 0.89 4.48
N LEU A 84 -15.47 1.11 5.10
CA LEU A 84 -14.17 1.28 4.42
C LEU A 84 -13.32 0.01 4.42
N ARG A 85 -13.90 -1.14 4.77
CA ARG A 85 -13.15 -2.39 4.94
C ARG A 85 -12.44 -2.81 3.66
N LYS A 86 -11.15 -3.14 3.82
CA LYS A 86 -10.31 -3.64 2.75
C LYS A 86 -9.63 -4.93 3.16
N TYR A 87 -9.64 -5.88 2.25
CA TYR A 87 -8.93 -7.15 2.37
C TYR A 87 -7.67 -7.09 1.52
N LEU A 88 -6.54 -7.39 2.11
CA LEU A 88 -5.25 -7.49 1.44
C LEU A 88 -4.73 -8.91 1.63
N LEU A 89 -4.38 -9.56 0.55
CA LEU A 89 -3.76 -10.88 0.54
C LEU A 89 -2.48 -10.80 -0.28
N SER A 90 -1.36 -11.20 0.30
CA SER A 90 -0.09 -11.26 -0.42
C SER A 90 0.60 -12.58 -0.23
N ALA A 91 1.36 -12.99 -1.23
CA ALA A 91 2.22 -14.14 -1.16
C ALA A 91 3.49 -13.87 -1.97
N GLY A 92 4.59 -14.45 -1.52
CA GLY A 92 5.88 -14.34 -2.20
C GLY A 92 6.78 -15.50 -1.90
N TYR A 93 7.83 -15.57 -2.68
CA TYR A 93 8.83 -16.64 -2.57
C TYR A 93 10.23 -16.08 -2.83
N VAL A 94 11.20 -16.45 -1.99
CA VAL A 94 12.60 -16.03 -2.15
C VAL A 94 13.44 -17.19 -2.67
N PHE A 95 14.20 -16.97 -3.73
CA PHE A 95 15.11 -17.96 -4.27
C PHE A 95 16.42 -17.31 -4.74
N GLY A 96 17.46 -18.14 -4.87
CA GLY A 96 18.78 -17.70 -5.28
C GLY A 96 19.83 -17.98 -4.23
N SER A 97 20.94 -17.26 -4.28
CA SER A 97 22.05 -17.41 -3.36
C SER A 97 22.40 -16.08 -2.70
N LYS A 98 22.59 -16.08 -1.37
CA LYS A 98 23.04 -14.91 -0.61
C LYS A 98 24.39 -14.36 -1.08
N GLU A 99 25.25 -15.21 -1.65
CA GLU A 99 26.56 -14.81 -2.20
C GLU A 99 26.45 -14.11 -3.56
N ARG A 100 25.36 -14.34 -4.28
CA ARG A 100 25.17 -13.79 -5.62
C ARG A 100 24.03 -12.78 -5.62
N VAL A 101 22.82 -13.25 -5.87
CA VAL A 101 21.58 -12.46 -5.92
C VAL A 101 20.43 -13.31 -5.40
N LEU A 102 19.62 -12.73 -4.53
CA LEU A 102 18.33 -13.28 -4.14
C LEU A 102 17.25 -12.61 -4.94
N TRP A 103 16.30 -13.40 -5.40
CA TRP A 103 15.13 -12.95 -6.15
C TRP A 103 13.87 -13.18 -5.33
N GLU A 104 12.97 -12.21 -5.32
CA GLU A 104 11.71 -12.26 -4.59
C GLU A 104 10.55 -11.82 -5.50
N PRO A 105 9.95 -12.75 -6.28
CA PRO A 105 8.64 -12.52 -6.86
C PRO A 105 7.57 -12.52 -5.77
N SER A 106 6.61 -11.61 -5.89
CA SER A 106 5.47 -11.56 -4.99
C SER A 106 4.22 -11.01 -5.69
N VAL A 107 3.07 -11.35 -5.15
CA VAL A 107 1.77 -10.86 -5.59
C VAL A 107 1.01 -10.31 -4.40
N LEU A 108 0.31 -9.21 -4.60
CA LEU A 108 -0.64 -8.64 -3.64
C LEU A 108 -1.99 -8.47 -4.34
N PHE A 109 -3.03 -8.98 -3.71
CA PHE A 109 -4.42 -8.76 -4.11
C PHE A 109 -5.11 -7.90 -3.05
N GLN A 110 -5.84 -6.89 -3.49
CA GLN A 110 -6.64 -6.02 -2.63
C GLN A 110 -8.08 -5.99 -3.11
N LEU A 111 -9.01 -6.07 -2.17
CA LEU A 111 -10.44 -5.93 -2.38
C LEU A 111 -11.01 -4.90 -1.41
N THR A 112 -11.69 -3.88 -1.91
CA THR A 112 -12.51 -2.96 -1.11
C THR A 112 -13.93 -3.52 -1.03
N GLU A 113 -14.43 -3.77 0.17
CA GLU A 113 -15.67 -4.53 0.38
C GLU A 113 -16.90 -3.86 -0.25
N LYS A 114 -17.09 -2.57 0.01
CA LYS A 114 -18.29 -1.84 -0.44
C LYS A 114 -18.29 -1.56 -1.93
N THR A 115 -17.20 -1.00 -2.44
CA THR A 115 -17.10 -0.61 -3.86
C THR A 115 -16.82 -1.78 -4.78
N LYS A 116 -16.44 -2.95 -4.21
CA LYS A 116 -16.01 -4.15 -4.94
C LYS A 116 -14.77 -3.93 -5.81
N GLU A 117 -14.10 -2.82 -5.61
CA GLU A 117 -12.84 -2.53 -6.30
C GLU A 117 -11.78 -3.57 -5.99
N LYS A 118 -11.18 -4.10 -7.04
CA LYS A 118 -10.12 -5.09 -6.96
C LYS A 118 -8.86 -4.57 -7.61
N THR A 119 -7.75 -4.80 -6.95
CA THR A 119 -6.43 -4.42 -7.45
C THR A 119 -5.48 -5.59 -7.30
N ILE A 120 -4.63 -5.80 -8.29
CA ILE A 120 -3.55 -6.77 -8.24
C ILE A 120 -2.22 -6.07 -8.46
N ASP A 121 -1.24 -6.38 -7.61
CA ASP A 121 0.14 -5.94 -7.74
C ASP A 121 1.01 -7.17 -7.98
N ILE A 122 1.84 -7.12 -9.01
CA ILE A 122 2.85 -8.11 -9.31
C ILE A 122 4.21 -7.46 -9.12
N ASN A 123 5.03 -8.04 -8.26
CA ASN A 123 6.30 -7.47 -7.88
C ASN A 123 7.44 -8.46 -8.12
N LEU A 124 8.58 -7.93 -8.50
CA LEU A 124 9.84 -8.67 -8.54
C LEU A 124 10.92 -7.82 -7.90
N LYS A 125 11.56 -8.32 -6.85
CA LYS A 125 12.71 -7.69 -6.20
C LYS A 125 13.94 -8.55 -6.35
N ALA A 126 15.10 -7.92 -6.33
CA ALA A 126 16.40 -8.54 -6.33
C ALA A 126 17.27 -7.90 -5.26
N TYR A 127 17.97 -8.72 -4.49
CA TYR A 127 18.86 -8.30 -3.40
C TYR A 127 20.26 -8.81 -3.64
N LYS A 128 21.24 -7.93 -3.42
CA LYS A 128 22.66 -8.26 -3.46
C LYS A 128 23.34 -7.81 -2.18
N ASN A 129 23.88 -8.76 -1.44
CA ASN A 129 24.71 -8.47 -0.28
C ASN A 129 26.07 -7.98 -0.73
N LEU A 130 26.55 -6.92 -0.09
CA LEU A 130 27.85 -6.29 -0.28
C LEU A 130 28.58 -6.29 1.08
N ASP A 131 29.89 -6.12 1.11
CA ASP A 131 30.68 -6.11 2.34
C ASP A 131 30.24 -5.05 3.35
N PHE A 132 29.68 -3.96 2.87
CA PHE A 132 29.22 -2.83 3.69
C PHE A 132 27.71 -2.80 3.95
N GLY A 133 26.93 -3.67 3.32
CA GLY A 133 25.46 -3.64 3.44
C GLY A 133 24.74 -4.42 2.36
N SER A 134 23.52 -4.08 2.07
CA SER A 134 22.71 -4.77 1.07
C SER A 134 22.09 -3.76 0.10
N LEU A 135 22.38 -3.92 -1.18
CA LEU A 135 21.74 -3.20 -2.27
C LEU A 135 20.57 -4.03 -2.80
N TRP A 136 19.45 -3.39 -3.03
CA TRP A 136 18.29 -4.06 -3.61
C TRP A 136 17.55 -3.17 -4.59
N GLY A 137 16.85 -3.78 -5.51
CA GLY A 137 16.02 -3.10 -6.48
C GLY A 137 14.82 -3.95 -6.85
N GLY A 138 13.80 -3.33 -7.39
CA GLY A 138 12.59 -4.04 -7.77
C GLY A 138 11.75 -3.29 -8.79
N LEU A 139 10.80 -4.03 -9.32
CA LEU A 139 9.76 -3.53 -10.22
C LEU A 139 8.40 -3.96 -9.68
N SER A 140 7.48 -3.04 -9.61
CA SER A 140 6.07 -3.29 -9.26
C SER A 140 5.18 -2.88 -10.43
N TYR A 141 4.24 -3.75 -10.77
CA TYR A 141 3.16 -3.48 -11.68
C TYR A 141 1.83 -3.65 -10.97
N ARG A 142 1.09 -2.54 -10.83
CA ARG A 142 -0.24 -2.51 -10.24
C ARG A 142 -1.29 -2.32 -11.32
N ARG A 143 -2.38 -3.08 -11.22
CA ARG A 143 -3.53 -2.95 -12.10
C ARG A 143 -4.84 -3.05 -11.32
N THR A 144 -5.78 -2.12 -11.57
CA THR A 144 -7.16 -2.29 -11.15
C THR A 144 -7.86 -3.29 -12.08
N LEU A 145 -8.57 -4.26 -11.50
CA LEU A 145 -9.32 -5.26 -12.27
C LEU A 145 -10.67 -4.71 -12.71
N ASP A 146 -11.25 -3.86 -11.89
CA ASP A 146 -12.46 -3.11 -12.16
C ASP A 146 -12.11 -1.74 -12.73
N GLY A 147 -12.97 -1.15 -13.55
CA GLY A 147 -12.72 0.16 -14.14
C GLY A 147 -14.01 0.84 -14.56
N ALA A 148 -13.96 2.15 -14.67
CA ALA A 148 -15.07 2.93 -15.18
C ALA A 148 -15.35 2.58 -16.64
N GLU A 149 -16.60 2.33 -16.96
CA GLU A 149 -17.04 2.15 -18.34
C GLU A 149 -17.22 3.51 -19.02
N TYR A 150 -16.74 3.64 -20.23
CA TYR A 150 -16.91 4.82 -21.05
C TYR A 150 -17.16 4.45 -22.51
N VAL A 151 -17.87 5.29 -23.22
CA VAL A 151 -18.18 5.06 -24.63
C VAL A 151 -17.07 5.67 -25.48
N LYS A 152 -16.41 4.82 -26.29
CA LYS A 152 -15.42 5.23 -27.28
C LYS A 152 -15.79 4.61 -28.63
N ASN A 153 -15.96 5.47 -29.66
CA ASN A 153 -16.28 5.02 -31.03
C ASN A 153 -17.49 4.06 -31.09
N ASN A 154 -18.57 4.39 -30.40
CA ASN A 154 -19.79 3.59 -30.32
C ASN A 154 -19.63 2.21 -29.65
N SER A 155 -18.54 1.94 -28.96
CA SER A 155 -18.29 0.74 -28.15
C SER A 155 -18.04 1.11 -26.69
N VAL A 156 -18.48 0.26 -25.76
CA VAL A 156 -18.19 0.42 -24.35
C VAL A 156 -16.77 -0.08 -24.09
N ALA A 157 -15.93 0.80 -23.58
CA ALA A 157 -14.57 0.49 -23.15
C ALA A 157 -14.45 0.67 -21.63
N THR A 158 -13.60 -0.12 -21.00
CA THR A 158 -13.34 -0.06 -19.56
C THR A 158 -12.00 0.60 -19.29
N GLN A 159 -12.00 1.67 -18.51
CA GLN A 159 -10.79 2.37 -18.12
C GLN A 159 -10.22 1.74 -16.84
N LYS A 160 -9.08 1.07 -16.97
CA LYS A 160 -8.36 0.45 -15.85
C LYS A 160 -7.11 1.27 -15.52
N LEU A 161 -6.93 1.59 -14.25
CA LEU A 161 -5.70 2.22 -13.79
C LEU A 161 -4.57 1.20 -13.74
N GLN A 162 -3.42 1.59 -14.26
CA GLN A 162 -2.20 0.80 -14.28
C GLN A 162 -1.06 1.67 -13.80
N PHE A 163 -0.22 1.11 -12.93
CA PHE A 163 0.98 1.79 -12.43
C PHE A 163 2.19 0.90 -12.64
N PHE A 164 3.27 1.51 -13.04
CA PHE A 164 4.58 0.89 -13.12
C PHE A 164 5.52 1.62 -12.16
N SER A 165 6.13 0.88 -11.23
CA SER A 165 6.90 1.47 -10.14
C SER A 165 8.24 0.76 -9.96
N PRO A 166 9.32 1.26 -10.58
CA PRO A 166 10.67 0.87 -10.22
C PRO A 166 11.02 1.40 -8.82
N ILE A 167 11.78 0.58 -8.09
CA ILE A 167 12.28 0.90 -6.75
C ILE A 167 13.73 0.49 -6.64
N VAL A 168 14.54 1.27 -5.95
CA VAL A 168 15.91 0.96 -5.58
C VAL A 168 16.14 1.33 -4.12
N GLY A 169 16.87 0.52 -3.40
CA GLY A 169 17.16 0.78 -1.99
C GLY A 169 18.51 0.23 -1.57
N LEU A 170 19.02 0.80 -0.49
CA LEU A 170 20.27 0.44 0.15
C LEU A 170 20.04 0.30 1.64
N ASN A 171 20.47 -0.83 2.20
CA ASN A 171 20.55 -1.03 3.64
C ASN A 171 22.02 -0.92 4.05
N TYR A 172 22.32 -0.03 4.98
CA TYR A 172 23.66 0.18 5.52
C TYR A 172 23.60 0.22 7.05
N ASN A 173 24.17 -0.77 7.71
CA ASN A 173 24.06 -0.97 9.15
C ASN A 173 22.57 -0.93 9.61
N ASN A 174 22.21 0.08 10.39
CA ASN A 174 20.84 0.26 10.91
C ASN A 174 19.99 1.19 10.03
N PHE A 175 20.52 1.70 8.94
CA PHE A 175 19.83 2.63 8.06
C PHE A 175 19.35 1.94 6.79
N MET A 176 18.18 2.31 6.36
CA MET A 176 17.65 1.97 5.05
C MET A 176 17.28 3.27 4.32
N ILE A 177 17.69 3.39 3.08
CA ILE A 177 17.20 4.41 2.17
C ILE A 177 16.65 3.74 0.92
N ALA A 178 15.47 4.16 0.49
CA ALA A 178 14.90 3.68 -0.76
C ALA A 178 14.28 4.83 -1.55
N TYR A 179 14.32 4.69 -2.86
CA TYR A 179 13.68 5.58 -3.81
C TYR A 179 12.73 4.79 -4.68
N THR A 180 11.50 5.27 -4.79
CA THR A 180 10.46 4.72 -5.65
C THR A 180 9.99 5.79 -6.61
N TYR A 181 9.92 5.44 -7.89
CA TYR A 181 9.26 6.23 -8.91
C TYR A 181 8.02 5.48 -9.38
N SER A 182 6.87 6.14 -9.44
CA SER A 182 5.62 5.53 -9.90
C SER A 182 5.03 6.34 -11.04
N GLN A 183 4.77 5.67 -12.14
CA GLN A 183 4.16 6.25 -13.32
C GLN A 183 2.84 5.56 -13.62
N VAL A 184 1.83 6.34 -13.96
CA VAL A 184 0.56 5.83 -14.48
C VAL A 184 0.78 5.36 -15.91
N ALA A 185 0.42 4.12 -16.19
CA ALA A 185 0.48 3.50 -17.51
C ALA A 185 -0.95 3.28 -18.03
N GLY A 186 -1.11 3.20 -19.35
CA GLY A 186 -2.41 2.92 -19.98
C GLY A 186 -3.07 4.13 -20.61
N ALA A 187 -4.42 4.07 -20.69
CA ALA A 187 -5.22 5.09 -21.37
C ALA A 187 -5.35 6.40 -20.60
N VAL A 188 -5.21 6.36 -19.29
CA VAL A 188 -5.18 7.56 -18.46
C VAL A 188 -3.73 8.02 -18.34
N ARG A 189 -3.45 9.20 -18.81
CA ARG A 189 -2.16 9.85 -18.60
C ARG A 189 -2.40 11.09 -17.76
N PHE A 190 -1.71 11.18 -16.64
CA PHE A 190 -1.57 12.44 -15.94
C PHE A 190 -0.39 13.20 -16.55
N ASP A 191 -0.59 14.47 -16.83
CA ASP A 191 0.45 15.36 -17.40
C ASP A 191 1.52 15.75 -16.34
N ASN A 192 1.60 15.00 -15.26
CA ASN A 192 2.61 15.16 -14.23
C ASN A 192 3.76 14.18 -14.46
N GLY A 193 4.96 14.57 -14.06
CA GLY A 193 6.19 13.77 -14.21
C GLY A 193 6.24 12.47 -13.40
N GLY A 194 5.07 11.92 -12.97
CA GLY A 194 4.97 10.74 -12.10
C GLY A 194 5.08 11.09 -10.61
N TYR A 195 5.04 10.08 -9.77
CA TYR A 195 5.14 10.20 -8.33
C TYR A 195 6.51 9.71 -7.84
N HIS A 196 7.19 10.54 -7.06
CA HIS A 196 8.52 10.29 -6.51
C HIS A 196 8.41 10.13 -4.99
N GLN A 197 8.97 9.05 -4.44
CA GLN A 197 8.97 8.78 -3.01
C GLN A 197 10.35 8.41 -2.54
N ILE A 198 10.82 9.07 -1.47
CA ILE A 198 12.00 8.68 -0.72
C ILE A 198 11.54 8.08 0.60
N THR A 199 12.05 6.89 0.92
CA THR A 199 11.77 6.20 2.18
C THR A 199 13.06 6.09 2.97
N LEU A 200 13.01 6.53 4.23
CA LEU A 200 14.09 6.38 5.19
C LEU A 200 13.64 5.42 6.29
N GLY A 201 14.44 4.43 6.59
CA GLY A 201 14.23 3.48 7.67
C GLY A 201 15.37 3.50 8.66
N LEU A 202 15.06 3.31 9.93
CA LEU A 202 16.05 3.23 11.00
C LEU A 202 15.68 2.09 11.93
N ASN A 203 16.56 1.11 12.05
CA ASN A 203 16.42 0.00 12.96
C ASN A 203 16.98 0.38 14.33
N LEU A 204 16.10 0.69 15.29
CA LEU A 204 16.47 1.04 16.65
C LEU A 204 16.31 -0.18 17.56
N PHE A 205 17.27 -0.35 18.48
CA PHE A 205 17.20 -1.36 19.56
C PHE A 205 17.09 -2.82 19.09
N CYS A 206 17.40 -3.12 17.83
CA CYS A 206 17.47 -4.50 17.36
C CYS A 206 18.61 -5.21 18.07
N LYS A 207 18.30 -6.11 19.02
CA LYS A 207 19.27 -7.08 19.51
C LYS A 207 19.63 -7.97 18.31
N ARG A 208 20.93 -8.14 18.02
CA ARG A 208 21.40 -9.17 17.11
C ARG A 208 20.91 -10.50 17.65
N GLU A 209 19.84 -11.02 17.08
CA GLU A 209 19.39 -12.36 17.39
C GLU A 209 20.41 -13.36 16.85
N LYS A 210 20.70 -14.40 17.63
CA LYS A 210 21.61 -15.47 17.23
C LYS A 210 21.07 -16.33 16.08
N TYR A 211 19.85 -16.07 15.65
CA TYR A 211 19.17 -16.81 14.59
C TYR A 211 18.95 -15.88 13.40
N GLU A 212 19.46 -16.30 12.25
CA GLU A 212 19.16 -15.64 10.98
C GLU A 212 17.68 -15.88 10.63
N CYS A 213 16.80 -14.98 11.01
CA CYS A 213 15.46 -14.92 10.44
C CYS A 213 15.56 -14.44 8.99
N ASN A 214 15.36 -15.34 8.06
CA ASN A 214 15.14 -14.98 6.66
C ASN A 214 13.70 -14.49 6.48
N CYS A 215 13.34 -13.36 7.08
CA CYS A 215 12.08 -12.71 6.78
C CYS A 215 12.30 -11.77 5.59
N PRO A 216 11.85 -12.12 4.38
CA PRO A 216 12.17 -11.35 3.16
C PRO A 216 11.61 -9.92 3.17
N ALA A 217 10.59 -9.66 3.97
CA ALA A 217 9.90 -8.36 3.99
C ALA A 217 10.45 -7.37 5.03
N ILE A 218 11.41 -7.73 5.87
CA ILE A 218 11.80 -6.93 7.04
C ILE A 218 13.34 -6.72 7.15
N ASN A 219 14.13 -7.33 6.29
CA ASN A 219 15.61 -7.19 6.29
C ASN A 219 16.07 -6.23 5.22
#